data_13abf3f42398806802b9012a8f5bfa35
#
_entry.id   13abf3f42398806802b9012a8f5bfa35
#
_cell.length_a   1.000
_cell.length_b   1.000
_cell.length_c   1.000
_cell.angle_alpha   90.00
_cell.angle_beta   90.00
_cell.angle_gamma   90.00
#
_symmetry.space_group_name_H-M   'P 1'
#
loop_
_entity.id
_entity.type
_entity.pdbx_description
1 polymer ?
#
loop_
_entity_poly.entity_id
_entity_poly.type
_entity_poly.pdbx_seq_one_letter_code
_entity_poly.pdbx_strand_id
1 'polypeptide(L)'
;MVRPFFSKFTQKKDIVEYTDTLIKGIETGMFSIVAHPDYFMDSYLKWDLTAISCSKRIIKAAVKHDVALEFNLACIRRGKVKKGNELRYGYPYLPFWKLVKRYGAKVIVGLDAHAPSDITTHLNDEGYRLIQSLDLNIIDEIKL
;
A
#
# COMPACT_ATOMS: atom_id res chain seq x y z
N MET A 1 -10.24 -10.93 4.31
CA MET A 1 -10.22 -9.47 4.59
C MET A 1 -11.63 -8.94 4.50
N VAL A 2 -12.14 -8.46 5.60
CA VAL A 2 -13.42 -7.74 5.54
C VAL A 2 -13.14 -6.44 4.82
N ARG A 3 -13.69 -6.31 3.62
CA ARG A 3 -13.61 -5.07 2.87
C ARG A 3 -14.51 -4.06 3.59
N PRO A 4 -13.97 -3.00 4.19
CA PRO A 4 -14.83 -1.99 4.76
C PRO A 4 -15.68 -1.41 3.64
N PHE A 5 -16.93 -1.14 3.95
CA PHE A 5 -17.90 -0.55 3.02
C PHE A 5 -17.51 0.84 2.51
N PHE A 6 -16.32 1.31 2.83
CA PHE A 6 -15.86 2.64 2.47
C PHE A 6 -15.25 2.61 1.08
N SER A 7 -16.00 3.05 0.11
CA SER A 7 -15.44 3.34 -1.21
C SER A 7 -14.55 4.59 -1.20
N LYS A 8 -14.62 5.42 -0.14
CA LYS A 8 -13.89 6.70 -0.08
C LYS A 8 -13.46 7.04 1.34
N PHE A 9 -12.19 7.39 1.47
CA PHE A 9 -11.60 7.95 2.69
C PHE A 9 -11.42 9.45 2.47
N THR A 10 -12.38 10.25 2.90
CA THR A 10 -12.37 11.71 2.64
C THR A 10 -12.06 12.54 3.87
N GLN A 11 -12.24 11.97 5.06
CA GLN A 11 -12.05 12.65 6.34
C GLN A 11 -10.94 11.97 7.15
N LYS A 12 -10.33 12.74 8.05
CA LYS A 12 -9.30 12.22 8.97
C LYS A 12 -9.78 11.02 9.77
N LYS A 13 -11.01 11.05 10.26
CA LYS A 13 -11.58 9.91 11.00
C LYS A 13 -11.61 8.64 10.19
N ASP A 14 -11.84 8.74 8.88
CA ASP A 14 -11.93 7.57 8.00
C ASP A 14 -10.58 6.84 7.94
N ILE A 15 -9.51 7.59 7.75
CA ILE A 15 -8.18 7.00 7.67
C ILE A 15 -7.66 6.51 9.02
N VAL A 16 -8.07 7.15 10.11
CA VAL A 16 -7.76 6.66 11.46
C VAL A 16 -8.46 5.34 11.75
N GLU A 17 -9.76 5.23 11.44
CA GLU A 17 -10.51 3.97 11.57
C GLU A 17 -9.92 2.85 10.72
N TYR A 18 -9.57 3.15 9.47
CA TYR A 18 -8.89 2.21 8.59
C TYR A 18 -7.58 1.71 9.22
N THR A 19 -6.78 2.63 9.74
CA THR A 19 -5.50 2.33 10.37
C THR A 19 -5.68 1.46 11.60
N ASP A 20 -6.63 1.80 12.47
CA ASP A 20 -6.91 1.05 13.69
C ASP A 20 -7.37 -0.38 13.36
N THR A 21 -8.25 -0.54 12.37
CA THR A 21 -8.73 -1.85 11.92
C THR A 21 -7.58 -2.68 11.33
N LEU A 22 -6.73 -2.06 10.52
CA LEU A 22 -5.61 -2.74 9.90
C LEU A 22 -4.60 -3.22 10.94
N ILE A 23 -4.28 -2.38 11.93
CA ILE A 23 -3.35 -2.73 13.01
C ILE A 23 -3.91 -3.87 13.86
N LYS A 24 -5.20 -3.85 14.19
CA LYS A 24 -5.84 -4.96 14.90
C LYS A 24 -5.69 -6.27 14.13
N GLY A 25 -5.89 -6.23 12.81
CA GLY A 25 -5.67 -7.40 11.96
C GLY A 25 -4.23 -7.90 12.00
N ILE A 26 -3.26 -7.00 11.92
CA ILE A 26 -1.83 -7.32 12.00
C ILE A 26 -1.50 -7.98 13.35
N GLU A 27 -2.03 -7.43 14.43
CA GLU A 27 -1.77 -7.89 15.80
C GLU A 27 -2.33 -9.29 16.09
N THR A 28 -3.32 -9.76 15.32
CA THR A 28 -3.86 -11.11 15.49
C THR A 28 -2.84 -12.21 15.18
N GLY A 29 -1.81 -11.91 14.40
CA GLY A 29 -0.87 -12.91 13.89
C GLY A 29 -1.44 -13.85 12.84
N MET A 30 -2.67 -13.62 12.40
CA MET A 30 -3.35 -14.48 11.40
C MET A 30 -2.99 -14.15 9.97
N PHE A 31 -2.37 -13.00 9.72
CA PHE A 31 -2.06 -12.52 8.38
C PHE A 31 -0.56 -12.36 8.18
N SER A 32 -0.07 -12.82 7.04
CA SER A 32 1.34 -12.66 6.64
C SER A 32 1.57 -11.48 5.71
N ILE A 33 0.51 -10.96 5.11
CA ILE A 33 0.56 -9.85 4.14
C ILE A 33 -0.57 -8.87 4.42
N VAL A 34 -0.25 -7.58 4.26
CA VAL A 34 -1.25 -6.51 4.16
C VAL A 34 -1.36 -6.11 2.70
N ALA A 35 -2.53 -6.33 2.10
CA ALA A 35 -2.80 -5.92 0.73
C ALA A 35 -2.86 -4.39 0.63
N HIS A 36 -2.23 -3.83 -0.39
CA HIS A 36 -2.22 -2.39 -0.71
C HIS A 36 -2.47 -1.49 0.52
N PRO A 37 -1.52 -1.43 1.47
CA PRO A 37 -1.73 -0.71 2.75
C PRO A 37 -1.96 0.80 2.56
N ASP A 38 -1.55 1.35 1.44
CA ASP A 38 -1.71 2.76 1.06
C ASP A 38 -3.01 3.04 0.28
N TYR A 39 -3.93 2.08 0.25
CA TYR A 39 -5.21 2.20 -0.43
C TYR A 39 -6.00 3.44 0.01
N PHE A 40 -5.90 3.84 1.27
CA PHE A 40 -6.59 5.02 1.77
C PHE A 40 -6.19 6.31 1.05
N MET A 41 -4.98 6.37 0.47
CA MET A 41 -4.52 7.53 -0.28
C MET A 41 -5.14 7.63 -1.68
N ASP A 42 -5.86 6.60 -2.12
CA ASP A 42 -6.61 6.68 -3.38
C ASP A 42 -7.68 7.77 -3.34
N SER A 43 -8.32 7.97 -2.20
CA SER A 43 -9.36 8.97 -2.02
C SER A 43 -9.06 10.07 -1.00
N TYR A 44 -8.11 9.85 -0.09
CA TYR A 44 -7.63 10.89 0.82
C TYR A 44 -6.55 11.71 0.11
N LEU A 45 -6.85 12.96 -0.20
CA LEU A 45 -6.05 13.76 -1.14
C LEU A 45 -4.94 14.57 -0.48
N LYS A 46 -4.77 14.49 0.84
CA LYS A 46 -3.79 15.30 1.59
C LYS A 46 -2.74 14.42 2.25
N TRP A 47 -1.49 14.71 1.97
CA TRP A 47 -0.38 14.13 2.72
C TRP A 47 -0.10 14.99 3.95
N ASP A 48 -1.06 15.03 4.86
CA ASP A 48 -1.01 15.80 6.09
C ASP A 48 -0.45 14.99 7.28
N LEU A 49 -0.40 15.62 8.45
CA LEU A 49 0.14 14.96 9.65
C LEU A 49 -0.65 13.72 10.03
N THR A 50 -1.97 13.71 9.80
CA THR A 50 -2.80 12.54 10.07
C THR A 50 -2.45 11.38 9.13
N ALA A 51 -2.32 11.63 7.82
CA ALA A 51 -1.93 10.62 6.85
C ALA A 51 -0.53 10.07 7.14
N ILE A 52 0.42 10.93 7.49
CA ILE A 52 1.78 10.54 7.85
C ILE A 52 1.77 9.67 9.12
N SER A 53 1.04 10.10 10.15
CA SER A 53 0.93 9.34 11.41
C SER A 53 0.29 7.97 11.19
N CYS A 54 -0.80 7.89 10.45
CA CYS A 54 -1.46 6.63 10.11
C CYS A 54 -0.50 5.70 9.36
N SER A 55 0.21 6.23 8.37
CA SER A 55 1.19 5.46 7.59
C SER A 55 2.30 4.90 8.47
N LYS A 56 2.88 5.72 9.35
CA LYS A 56 3.92 5.27 10.28
C LYS A 56 3.41 4.17 11.23
N ARG A 57 2.19 4.32 11.74
CA ARG A 57 1.58 3.32 12.62
C ARG A 57 1.41 1.97 11.93
N ILE A 58 0.92 1.96 10.70
CA ILE A 58 0.76 0.74 9.90
C ILE A 58 2.13 0.08 9.67
N ILE A 59 3.10 0.85 9.22
CA ILE A 59 4.43 0.35 8.89
C ILE A 59 5.12 -0.22 10.14
N LYS A 60 5.06 0.48 11.25
CA LYS A 60 5.66 0.02 12.52
C LYS A 60 5.01 -1.26 13.02
N ALA A 61 3.69 -1.38 12.90
CA ALA A 61 2.98 -2.61 13.28
C ALA A 61 3.42 -3.79 12.39
N ALA A 62 3.55 -3.57 11.08
CA ALA A 62 4.02 -4.57 10.15
C ALA A 62 5.46 -5.04 10.49
N VAL A 63 6.36 -4.12 10.80
CA VAL A 63 7.73 -4.45 11.23
C VAL A 63 7.71 -5.26 12.52
N LYS A 64 6.96 -4.80 13.52
CA LYS A 64 6.90 -5.45 14.84
C LYS A 64 6.37 -6.88 14.75
N HIS A 65 5.39 -7.13 13.91
CA HIS A 65 4.71 -8.43 13.78
C HIS A 65 5.20 -9.24 12.59
N ASP A 66 6.26 -8.81 11.94
CA ASP A 66 6.87 -9.52 10.79
C ASP A 66 5.88 -9.79 9.65
N VAL A 67 5.06 -8.81 9.33
CA VAL A 67 4.07 -8.87 8.25
C VAL A 67 4.59 -8.09 7.04
N ALA A 68 4.47 -8.65 5.84
CA ALA A 68 4.87 -7.98 4.61
C ALA A 68 3.79 -7.00 4.14
N LEU A 69 4.23 -5.90 3.55
CA LEU A 69 3.36 -4.91 2.93
C LEU A 69 3.37 -5.11 1.41
N GLU A 70 2.21 -5.20 0.80
CA GLU A 70 2.09 -5.40 -0.64
C GLU A 70 2.22 -4.08 -1.40
N PHE A 71 3.21 -4.01 -2.28
CA PHE A 71 3.30 -2.99 -3.33
C PHE A 71 2.49 -3.47 -4.52
N ASN A 72 1.28 -2.90 -4.69
CA ASN A 72 0.29 -3.40 -5.63
C ASN A 72 0.36 -2.65 -6.97
N LEU A 73 0.40 -3.39 -8.07
CA LEU A 73 0.60 -2.84 -9.42
C LEU A 73 -0.68 -2.56 -10.20
N ALA A 74 -1.86 -2.86 -9.65
CA ALA A 74 -3.11 -2.71 -10.39
C ALA A 74 -3.36 -1.28 -10.87
N CYS A 75 -3.16 -0.29 -10.01
CA CYS A 75 -3.38 1.11 -10.39
C CYS A 75 -2.30 1.64 -11.33
N ILE A 76 -1.09 1.07 -11.31
CA ILE A 76 -0.06 1.40 -12.31
C ILE A 76 -0.51 0.96 -13.69
N ARG A 77 -1.05 -0.24 -13.84
CA ARG A 77 -1.59 -0.71 -15.11
C ARG A 77 -2.74 0.15 -15.63
N ARG A 78 -3.57 0.69 -14.72
CA ARG A 78 -4.69 1.58 -15.09
C ARG A 78 -4.22 2.97 -15.51
N GLY A 79 -3.03 3.38 -15.09
CA GLY A 79 -2.45 4.67 -15.39
C GLY A 79 -2.71 5.74 -14.33
N LYS A 80 -2.02 6.87 -14.49
CA LYS A 80 -2.17 8.02 -13.61
C LYS A 80 -3.53 8.67 -13.81
N VAL A 81 -4.10 9.14 -12.71
CA VAL A 81 -5.37 9.87 -12.70
C VAL A 81 -5.23 11.16 -11.90
N LYS A 82 -6.10 12.11 -12.17
CA LYS A 82 -6.11 13.38 -11.43
C LYS A 82 -6.69 13.16 -10.03
N LYS A 83 -5.89 13.43 -9.02
CA LYS A 83 -6.26 13.37 -7.59
C LYS A 83 -6.10 14.77 -7.00
N GLY A 84 -7.21 15.51 -6.89
CA GLY A 84 -7.13 16.92 -6.56
C GLY A 84 -6.38 17.68 -7.63
N ASN A 85 -5.25 18.32 -7.30
CA ASN A 85 -4.38 19.04 -8.24
C ASN A 85 -3.17 18.21 -8.70
N GLU A 86 -3.08 16.94 -8.31
CA GLU A 86 -1.95 16.07 -8.60
C GLU A 86 -2.34 15.00 -9.62
N LEU A 87 -1.49 14.77 -10.60
CA LEU A 87 -1.60 13.63 -11.53
C LEU A 87 -0.74 12.50 -10.99
N ARG A 88 -1.37 11.43 -10.51
CA ARG A 88 -0.69 10.29 -9.90
C ARG A 88 -1.48 8.99 -10.00
N TYR A 89 -0.83 7.90 -9.63
CA TYR A 89 -1.55 6.64 -9.39
C TYR A 89 -2.37 6.75 -8.11
N GLY A 90 -3.53 6.08 -8.05
CA GLY A 90 -4.31 5.97 -6.83
C GLY A 90 -3.47 5.33 -5.73
N TYR A 91 -2.83 4.22 -6.05
CA TYR A 91 -1.74 3.60 -5.31
C TYR A 91 -0.85 2.84 -6.33
N PRO A 92 0.42 2.59 -6.09
CA PRO A 92 1.18 2.96 -4.89
C PRO A 92 1.34 4.49 -4.76
N TYR A 93 1.25 4.95 -3.51
CA TYR A 93 1.48 6.35 -3.16
C TYR A 93 2.92 6.52 -2.67
N LEU A 94 3.75 7.16 -3.46
CA LEU A 94 5.20 7.15 -3.24
C LEU A 94 5.65 7.68 -1.87
N PRO A 95 5.06 8.75 -1.31
CA PRO A 95 5.45 9.18 0.04
C PRO A 95 5.26 8.11 1.12
N PHE A 96 4.22 7.28 1.01
CA PHE A 96 4.04 6.13 1.90
C PHE A 96 5.21 5.15 1.77
N TRP A 97 5.59 4.80 0.56
CA TRP A 97 6.65 3.82 0.30
C TRP A 97 8.05 4.33 0.64
N LYS A 98 8.27 5.64 0.62
CA LYS A 98 9.49 6.25 1.17
C LYS A 98 9.59 6.02 2.68
N LEU A 99 8.48 6.10 3.39
CA LEU A 99 8.44 5.74 4.82
C LEU A 99 8.69 4.23 5.01
N VAL A 100 8.13 3.38 4.17
CA VAL A 100 8.39 1.92 4.21
C VAL A 100 9.88 1.65 4.09
N LYS A 101 10.56 2.28 3.14
CA LYS A 101 12.02 2.18 2.99
C LYS A 101 12.74 2.59 4.27
N ARG A 102 12.34 3.71 4.85
CA ARG A 102 12.96 4.25 6.06
C ARG A 102 12.87 3.31 7.25
N TYR A 103 11.73 2.65 7.43
CA TYR A 103 11.51 1.71 8.54
C TYR A 103 11.93 0.28 8.24
N GLY A 104 12.27 -0.02 7.01
CA GLY A 104 12.78 -1.33 6.61
C GLY A 104 11.76 -2.46 6.62
N ALA A 105 10.46 -2.16 6.53
CA ALA A 105 9.43 -3.18 6.48
C ALA A 105 9.64 -4.11 5.27
N LYS A 106 9.28 -5.37 5.42
CA LYS A 106 9.26 -6.32 4.31
C LYS A 106 8.20 -5.95 3.29
N VAL A 107 8.56 -6.03 2.02
CA VAL A 107 7.66 -5.69 0.91
C VAL A 107 7.54 -6.88 -0.03
N ILE A 108 6.32 -7.18 -0.42
CA ILE A 108 6.02 -8.14 -1.48
C ILE A 108 5.34 -7.41 -2.63
N VAL A 109 5.67 -7.80 -3.85
CA VAL A 109 5.06 -7.21 -5.05
C VAL A 109 3.80 -8.00 -5.39
N GLY A 110 2.66 -7.31 -5.50
CA GLY A 110 1.39 -7.92 -5.90
C GLY A 110 0.93 -7.39 -7.25
N LEU A 111 0.62 -8.31 -8.15
CA LEU A 111 0.11 -7.94 -9.49
C LEU A 111 -1.37 -7.62 -9.45
N ASP A 112 -2.13 -8.20 -8.51
CA ASP A 112 -3.59 -8.06 -8.43
C ASP A 112 -4.22 -8.32 -9.81
N ALA A 113 -3.77 -9.40 -10.44
CA ALA A 113 -4.16 -9.74 -11.80
C ALA A 113 -5.60 -10.29 -11.83
N HIS A 114 -6.42 -9.73 -12.72
CA HIS A 114 -7.80 -10.17 -12.95
C HIS A 114 -7.95 -10.90 -14.29
N ALA A 115 -6.90 -10.85 -15.13
CA ALA A 115 -6.81 -11.57 -16.39
C ALA A 115 -5.38 -12.08 -16.59
N PRO A 116 -5.17 -13.17 -17.35
CA PRO A 116 -3.81 -13.67 -17.62
C PRO A 116 -2.88 -12.63 -18.25
N SER A 117 -3.41 -11.75 -19.09
CA SER A 117 -2.65 -10.67 -19.71
C SER A 117 -2.08 -9.66 -18.71
N ASP A 118 -2.68 -9.52 -17.54
CA ASP A 118 -2.17 -8.61 -16.49
C ASP A 118 -0.82 -9.05 -15.94
N ILE A 119 -0.49 -10.33 -16.06
CA ILE A 119 0.77 -10.90 -15.55
C ILE A 119 1.94 -10.52 -16.46
N THR A 120 1.73 -10.52 -17.77
CA THR A 120 2.78 -10.40 -18.78
C THR A 120 2.86 -9.02 -19.43
N THR A 121 1.93 -8.12 -19.15
CA THR A 121 1.89 -6.80 -19.78
C THR A 121 3.08 -5.93 -19.37
N HIS A 122 3.62 -5.20 -20.36
CA HIS A 122 4.65 -4.19 -20.13
C HIS A 122 4.19 -3.03 -19.25
N LEU A 123 2.87 -2.89 -19.03
CA LEU A 123 2.32 -1.87 -18.13
C LEU A 123 2.79 -2.05 -16.66
N ASN A 124 3.28 -3.24 -16.31
CA ASN A 124 3.86 -3.48 -14.99
C ASN A 124 5.30 -2.93 -14.85
N ASP A 125 5.97 -2.60 -15.94
CA ASP A 125 7.39 -2.21 -15.95
C ASP A 125 7.66 -0.97 -15.12
N GLU A 126 6.76 0.00 -15.16
CA GLU A 126 6.88 1.22 -14.33
C GLU A 126 6.85 0.87 -12.82
N GLY A 127 6.02 -0.09 -12.42
CA GLY A 127 5.98 -0.56 -11.05
C GLY A 127 7.31 -1.16 -10.61
N TYR A 128 7.91 -1.99 -11.43
CA TYR A 128 9.23 -2.59 -11.14
C TYR A 128 10.33 -1.53 -11.07
N ARG A 129 10.29 -0.52 -11.95
CA ARG A 129 11.23 0.60 -11.90
C ARG A 129 11.11 1.40 -10.60
N LEU A 130 9.88 1.67 -10.17
CA LEU A 130 9.64 2.37 -8.90
C LEU A 130 10.16 1.59 -7.70
N ILE A 131 9.94 0.29 -7.67
CA ILE A 131 10.46 -0.60 -6.62
C ILE A 131 11.97 -0.54 -6.56
N GLN A 132 12.65 -0.62 -7.70
CA GLN A 132 14.11 -0.52 -7.77
C GLN A 132 14.60 0.85 -7.33
N SER A 133 13.96 1.93 -7.78
CA SER A 133 14.36 3.30 -7.43
C SER A 133 14.20 3.60 -5.94
N LEU A 134 13.23 2.99 -5.29
CA LEU A 134 12.98 3.14 -3.85
C LEU A 134 13.87 2.22 -3.00
N ASP A 135 14.52 1.23 -3.63
CA ASP A 135 15.37 0.26 -2.95
C ASP A 135 14.68 -0.40 -1.75
N LEU A 136 13.48 -0.92 -1.99
CA LEU A 136 12.64 -1.54 -0.96
C LEU A 136 13.18 -2.91 -0.55
N ASN A 137 12.87 -3.31 0.68
CA ASN A 137 13.21 -4.64 1.20
C ASN A 137 12.25 -5.71 0.65
N ILE A 138 12.47 -6.09 -0.60
CA ILE A 138 11.62 -7.05 -1.31
C ILE A 138 11.91 -8.47 -0.81
N ILE A 139 10.84 -9.21 -0.51
CA ILE A 139 10.89 -10.64 -0.20
C ILE A 139 10.22 -11.44 -1.32
N ASP A 140 10.79 -12.61 -1.62
CA ASP A 140 10.27 -13.50 -2.67
C ASP A 140 9.31 -14.54 -2.12
N GLU A 141 9.40 -14.85 -0.83
CA GLU A 141 8.61 -15.90 -0.18
C GLU A 141 8.09 -15.44 1.17
N ILE A 142 6.90 -15.92 1.49
CA ILE A 142 6.32 -15.77 2.81
C ILE A 142 6.51 -17.07 3.56
N LYS A 143 7.16 -16.99 4.70
CA LYS A 143 7.24 -18.12 5.63
C LYS A 143 5.92 -18.21 6.37
N LEU A 144 5.23 -19.30 6.16
CA LEU A 144 3.99 -19.64 6.87
C LEU A 144 4.32 -20.25 8.25
#